data_e3f16e8f477443b7065342504e3de1bb
#
_entry.id   e3f16e8f477443b7065342504e3de1bb
#
_cell.length_a   1.000
_cell.length_b   1.000
_cell.length_c   1.000
_cell.angle_alpha   90.00
_cell.angle_beta   90.00
_cell.angle_gamma   90.00
#
_symmetry.space_group_name_H-M   'P 1'
#
loop_
_entity.id
_entity.type
_entity.pdbx_description
1 polymer ?
#
loop_
_entity_poly.entity_id
_entity_poly.type
_entity_poly.pdbx_seq_one_letter_code
_entity_poly.pdbx_strand_id
1 'polypeptide(L)'
;MTTEVINAKELHKVDPVFGQVSFDNHEQIVFCNDKDTGLKAIIGIHNTVLGPALGGTRMWKYTNEWEALNDVLRLSRGMTYKSAISGLNLGGGKAVIIEKGLNGDMITI
;
A
#
# COMPACT_ATOMS: atom_id res chain seq x y z
N MET A 1 25.90 -21.11 7.40
CA MET A 1 24.55 -20.68 7.70
C MET A 1 23.70 -21.87 8.07
N THR A 2 23.17 -21.84 9.24
CA THR A 2 22.20 -22.86 9.61
C THR A 2 20.97 -22.71 8.77
N THR A 3 20.46 -23.80 8.27
CA THR A 3 19.18 -23.80 7.60
C THR A 3 18.12 -23.60 8.67
N GLU A 4 17.62 -22.42 8.75
CA GLU A 4 16.57 -22.12 9.70
C GLU A 4 15.22 -22.34 9.06
N VAL A 5 14.34 -22.97 9.81
CA VAL A 5 12.95 -23.05 9.40
C VAL A 5 12.32 -21.72 9.74
N ILE A 6 12.08 -20.93 8.72
CA ILE A 6 11.41 -19.64 8.88
C ILE A 6 9.92 -19.88 8.82
N ASN A 7 9.20 -19.51 9.87
CA ASN A 7 7.75 -19.63 9.87
C ASN A 7 7.12 -18.53 9.00
N ALA A 8 5.86 -18.68 8.68
CA ALA A 8 5.15 -17.75 7.78
C ALA A 8 5.21 -16.30 8.26
N LYS A 9 5.22 -16.10 9.59
CA LYS A 9 5.29 -14.77 10.18
C LYS A 9 6.66 -14.12 9.94
N GLU A 10 7.70 -14.90 9.98
CA GLU A 10 9.06 -14.42 9.74
C GLU A 10 9.33 -14.21 8.25
N LEU A 11 8.71 -15.01 7.38
CA LEU A 11 8.80 -14.81 5.94
C LEU A 11 8.31 -13.42 5.53
N HIS A 12 7.27 -12.91 6.15
CA HIS A 12 6.80 -11.56 5.88
C HIS A 12 7.81 -10.48 6.23
N LYS A 13 8.68 -10.74 7.21
CA LYS A 13 9.76 -9.83 7.56
C LYS A 13 10.92 -9.92 6.59
N VAL A 14 11.17 -11.12 6.05
CA VAL A 14 12.23 -11.33 5.06
C VAL A 14 11.83 -10.78 3.70
N ASP A 15 10.58 -10.96 3.31
CA ASP A 15 10.02 -10.43 2.09
C ASP A 15 8.95 -9.37 2.40
N PRO A 16 9.38 -8.18 2.76
CA PRO A 16 8.46 -7.19 3.33
C PRO A 16 7.41 -6.67 2.37
N VAL A 17 7.64 -6.74 1.08
CA VAL A 17 6.68 -6.26 0.09
C VAL A 17 6.02 -7.43 -0.62
N PHE A 18 6.82 -8.21 -1.33
CA PHE A 18 6.29 -9.31 -2.15
C PHE A 18 5.71 -10.45 -1.31
N GLY A 19 6.12 -10.55 -0.06
CA GLY A 19 5.59 -11.55 0.88
C GLY A 19 4.33 -11.13 1.61
N GLN A 20 3.81 -9.93 1.39
CA GLN A 20 2.58 -9.49 2.03
C GLN A 20 1.39 -10.29 1.53
N VAL A 21 0.45 -10.59 2.44
CA VAL A 21 -0.74 -11.37 2.14
C VAL A 21 -1.56 -10.74 1.01
N SER A 22 -1.61 -9.43 0.98
CA SER A 22 -2.40 -8.70 -0.01
C SER A 22 -1.65 -8.36 -1.29
N PHE A 23 -0.38 -8.78 -1.41
CA PHE A 23 0.35 -8.56 -2.65
C PHE A 23 -0.22 -9.47 -3.75
N ASP A 24 -0.61 -8.88 -4.85
CA ASP A 24 -1.26 -9.57 -5.97
C ASP A 24 -0.70 -9.05 -7.29
N ASN A 25 0.58 -9.27 -7.51
CA ASN A 25 1.27 -8.83 -8.72
C ASN A 25 1.09 -7.34 -9.02
N HIS A 26 1.05 -6.52 -7.99
CA HIS A 26 0.95 -5.07 -8.14
C HIS A 26 2.07 -4.56 -9.05
N GLU A 27 1.69 -3.69 -9.97
CA GLU A 27 2.64 -3.18 -10.98
C GLU A 27 3.65 -2.23 -10.38
N GLN A 28 3.22 -1.41 -9.40
CA GLN A 28 4.08 -0.40 -8.85
C GLN A 28 3.69 -0.05 -7.43
N ILE A 29 4.69 0.12 -6.58
CA ILE A 29 4.51 0.59 -5.21
C ILE A 29 5.53 1.69 -4.99
N VAL A 30 5.06 2.87 -4.59
CA VAL A 30 5.91 4.04 -4.39
C VAL A 30 5.82 4.49 -2.94
N PHE A 31 6.96 4.59 -2.30
CA PHE A 31 7.05 5.11 -0.94
C PHE A 31 7.44 6.58 -1.00
N CYS A 32 6.61 7.42 -0.40
CA CYS A 32 6.80 8.85 -0.40
C CYS A 32 7.17 9.32 1.00
N ASN A 33 8.22 10.11 1.10
CA ASN A 33 8.69 10.64 2.36
C ASN A 33 9.10 12.08 2.17
N ASP A 34 8.56 12.97 3.00
CA ASP A 34 8.99 14.36 3.06
C ASP A 34 9.45 14.66 4.47
N LYS A 35 10.74 14.89 4.61
CA LYS A 35 11.36 15.13 5.90
C LYS A 35 10.83 16.38 6.59
N ASP A 36 10.57 17.43 5.84
CA ASP A 36 10.20 18.72 6.40
C ASP A 36 8.76 18.71 6.95
N THR A 37 7.84 18.09 6.23
CA THR A 37 6.44 17.98 6.67
C THR A 37 6.19 16.74 7.53
N GLY A 38 7.10 15.77 7.49
CA GLY A 38 6.90 14.48 8.14
C GLY A 38 5.96 13.56 7.37
N LEU A 39 5.62 13.91 6.14
CA LEU A 39 4.74 13.09 5.32
C LEU A 39 5.36 11.72 5.05
N LYS A 40 4.57 10.70 5.31
CA LYS A 40 4.88 9.33 4.91
C LYS A 40 3.65 8.75 4.23
N ALA A 41 3.82 8.36 2.99
CA ALA A 41 2.71 7.85 2.19
C ALA A 41 3.18 6.68 1.32
N ILE A 42 2.24 5.84 0.95
CA ILE A 42 2.50 4.73 0.05
C ILE A 42 1.45 4.78 -1.06
N ILE A 43 1.92 4.76 -2.29
CA ILE A 43 1.05 4.72 -3.45
C ILE A 43 1.14 3.32 -4.05
N GLY A 44 0.01 2.66 -4.19
CA GLY A 44 -0.05 1.36 -4.85
C GLY A 44 -0.77 1.47 -6.18
N ILE A 45 -0.15 0.94 -7.21
CA ILE A 45 -0.80 0.76 -8.52
C ILE A 45 -0.90 -0.73 -8.74
N HIS A 46 -2.13 -1.23 -8.69
CA HIS A 46 -2.35 -2.66 -8.82
C HIS A 46 -2.26 -3.09 -10.28
N ASN A 47 -3.03 -2.46 -11.14
CA ASN A 47 -3.14 -2.94 -12.51
C ASN A 47 -3.57 -1.80 -13.44
N THR A 48 -2.96 -1.74 -14.62
CA THR A 48 -3.27 -0.73 -15.64
C THR A 48 -3.61 -1.35 -16.99
N VAL A 49 -3.97 -2.63 -17.01
CA VAL A 49 -4.27 -3.34 -18.27
C VAL A 49 -5.46 -2.71 -19.00
N LEU A 50 -6.50 -2.31 -18.28
CA LEU A 50 -7.68 -1.69 -18.87
C LEU A 50 -7.53 -0.19 -19.08
N GLY A 51 -6.55 0.44 -18.46
CA GLY A 51 -6.33 1.87 -18.57
C GLY A 51 -5.60 2.44 -17.36
N PRO A 52 -5.49 3.77 -17.27
CA PRO A 52 -4.80 4.42 -16.15
C PRO A 52 -5.39 4.02 -14.81
N ALA A 53 -4.55 3.92 -13.80
CA ALA A 53 -4.99 3.57 -12.46
C ALA A 53 -5.78 4.72 -11.84
N LEU A 54 -6.93 4.39 -11.27
CA LEU A 54 -7.79 5.31 -10.56
C LEU A 54 -7.96 4.86 -9.11
N GLY A 55 -7.92 5.78 -8.19
CA GLY A 55 -8.15 5.53 -6.78
C GLY A 55 -8.08 6.80 -5.97
N GLY A 56 -8.54 6.72 -4.75
CA GLY A 56 -8.49 7.84 -3.81
C GLY A 56 -7.29 7.80 -2.90
N THR A 57 -7.27 8.69 -1.94
CA THR A 57 -6.24 8.76 -0.90
C THR A 57 -6.91 8.55 0.45
N ARG A 58 -6.35 7.64 1.25
CA ARG A 58 -6.80 7.37 2.59
C ARG A 58 -5.74 7.80 3.60
N MET A 59 -6.13 8.60 4.57
CA MET A 59 -5.27 8.91 5.70
C MET A 59 -5.76 8.11 6.91
N TRP A 60 -4.83 7.43 7.55
CA TRP A 60 -5.19 6.57 8.67
C TRP A 60 -4.04 6.47 9.67
N LYS A 61 -4.39 6.27 10.92
CA LYS A 61 -3.40 6.07 11.97
C LYS A 61 -3.04 4.60 12.03
N TYR A 62 -2.09 4.22 11.21
CA TYR A 62 -1.63 2.83 11.16
C TYR A 62 -0.73 2.53 12.36
N THR A 63 -0.83 1.32 12.86
CA THR A 63 0.00 0.86 13.97
C THR A 63 1.47 0.77 13.57
N ASN A 64 1.72 0.39 12.32
CA ASN A 64 3.07 0.27 11.77
C ASN A 64 3.00 0.34 10.25
N GLU A 65 4.19 0.38 9.63
CA GLU A 65 4.28 0.50 8.17
C GLU A 65 3.76 -0.74 7.44
N TRP A 66 3.87 -1.91 8.04
CA TRP A 66 3.34 -3.15 7.46
C TRP A 66 1.84 -3.10 7.26
N GLU A 67 1.15 -2.56 8.24
CA GLU A 67 -0.29 -2.40 8.18
C GLU A 67 -0.68 -1.42 7.06
N ALA A 68 0.06 -0.32 6.95
CA ALA A 68 -0.17 0.66 5.88
C ALA A 68 0.09 0.04 4.50
N LEU A 69 1.19 -0.69 4.35
CA LEU A 69 1.52 -1.35 3.10
C LEU A 69 0.44 -2.37 2.71
N ASN A 70 0.04 -3.22 3.64
CA ASN A 70 -1.00 -4.21 3.37
C ASN A 70 -2.31 -3.54 2.95
N ASP A 71 -2.65 -2.44 3.58
CA ASP A 71 -3.88 -1.71 3.29
C ASP A 71 -3.87 -1.12 1.87
N VAL A 72 -2.76 -0.49 1.47
CA VAL A 72 -2.67 0.07 0.13
C VAL A 72 -2.68 -1.01 -0.94
N LEU A 73 -2.08 -2.15 -0.68
CA LEU A 73 -2.11 -3.28 -1.60
C LEU A 73 -3.54 -3.79 -1.78
N ARG A 74 -4.24 -4.00 -0.68
CA ARG A 74 -5.62 -4.47 -0.67
C ARG A 74 -6.57 -3.49 -1.35
N LEU A 75 -6.43 -2.20 -1.02
CA LEU A 75 -7.30 -1.17 -1.54
C LEU A 75 -7.09 -0.92 -3.03
N SER A 76 -5.84 -0.91 -3.50
CA SER A 76 -5.55 -0.71 -4.93
C SER A 76 -6.06 -1.89 -5.76
N ARG A 77 -5.94 -3.10 -5.27
CA ARG A 77 -6.51 -4.28 -5.91
C ARG A 77 -8.03 -4.16 -6.00
N GLY A 78 -8.68 -3.76 -4.92
CA GLY A 78 -10.13 -3.54 -4.90
C GLY A 78 -10.58 -2.52 -5.92
N MET A 79 -9.81 -1.47 -6.15
CA MET A 79 -10.10 -0.47 -7.17
C MET A 79 -10.04 -1.04 -8.58
N THR A 80 -9.11 -1.94 -8.86
CA THR A 80 -9.06 -2.62 -10.16
C THR A 80 -10.34 -3.40 -10.43
N TYR A 81 -10.76 -4.20 -9.46
CA TYR A 81 -11.98 -5.00 -9.61
C TYR A 81 -13.23 -4.14 -9.71
N LYS A 82 -13.30 -3.10 -8.92
CA LYS A 82 -14.44 -2.18 -8.95
C LYS A 82 -14.57 -1.53 -10.32
N SER A 83 -13.49 -1.06 -10.90
CA SER A 83 -13.50 -0.48 -12.23
C SER A 83 -13.89 -1.48 -13.30
N ALA A 84 -13.36 -2.69 -13.23
CA ALA A 84 -13.68 -3.75 -14.18
C ALA A 84 -15.15 -4.13 -14.13
N ILE A 85 -15.69 -4.32 -12.95
CA ILE A 85 -17.11 -4.68 -12.76
C ILE A 85 -18.02 -3.57 -13.25
N SER A 86 -17.62 -2.32 -13.06
CA SER A 86 -18.39 -1.15 -13.51
C SER A 86 -18.28 -0.90 -15.01
N GLY A 87 -17.50 -1.68 -15.72
CA GLY A 87 -17.31 -1.51 -17.17
C GLY A 87 -16.43 -0.32 -17.52
N LEU A 88 -15.65 0.19 -16.59
CA LEU A 88 -14.74 1.30 -16.84
C LEU A 88 -13.40 0.78 -17.37
N ASN A 89 -12.87 1.47 -18.38
CA ASN A 89 -11.56 1.15 -18.93
C ASN A 89 -10.47 1.85 -18.11
N LEU A 90 -10.42 1.48 -16.82
CA LEU A 90 -9.47 2.02 -15.85
C LEU A 90 -8.86 0.90 -15.03
N GLY A 91 -7.65 1.12 -14.61
CA GLY A 91 -6.99 0.25 -13.64
C GLY A 91 -7.27 0.69 -12.21
N GLY A 92 -6.60 0.06 -11.26
CA GLY A 92 -6.77 0.35 -9.85
C GLY A 92 -5.51 0.88 -9.20
N GLY A 93 -5.66 1.99 -8.49
CA GLY A 93 -4.61 2.56 -7.68
C GLY A 93 -5.17 3.07 -6.36
N LYS A 94 -4.27 3.28 -5.42
CA LYS A 94 -4.63 3.83 -4.11
C LYS A 94 -3.41 4.49 -3.49
N ALA A 95 -3.65 5.51 -2.69
CA ALA A 95 -2.63 6.09 -1.85
C ALA A 95 -3.07 6.00 -0.39
N VAL A 96 -2.15 5.69 0.50
CA VAL A 96 -2.39 5.79 1.94
C VAL A 96 -1.39 6.74 2.54
N ILE A 97 -1.86 7.55 3.47
CA ILE A 97 -1.02 8.48 4.23
C ILE A 97 -1.01 7.99 5.66
N ILE A 98 0.18 7.82 6.21
CA ILE A 98 0.35 7.37 7.58
C ILE A 98 0.25 8.57 8.50
N GLU A 99 -0.85 8.64 9.24
CA GLU A 99 -1.07 9.70 10.22
C GLU A 99 -0.19 9.45 11.44
N LYS A 100 0.51 10.48 11.87
CA LYS A 100 1.33 10.40 13.06
C LYS A 100 0.47 10.33 14.33
N GLY A 101 1.10 9.86 15.41
CA GLY A 101 0.42 9.67 16.68
C GLY A 101 0.04 10.96 17.38
N LEU A 102 -0.37 10.80 18.65
CA LEU A 102 -1.04 11.82 19.43
C LEU A 102 -0.13 12.93 19.99
N ASN A 103 1.13 12.95 19.66
CA ASN A 103 2.06 13.97 20.15
C ASN A 103 1.91 15.32 19.45
N GLY A 104 0.82 15.52 18.74
CA GLY A 104 0.51 16.77 18.07
C GLY A 104 1.10 16.91 16.68
N ASP A 105 1.81 15.92 16.21
CA ASP A 105 2.38 15.97 14.87
C ASP A 105 1.31 15.67 13.84
N MET A 106 0.72 16.70 13.31
CA MET A 106 -0.22 16.59 12.21
C MET A 106 0.54 16.54 10.91
N ILE A 107 0.14 15.64 10.03
CA ILE A 107 0.65 15.65 8.67
C ILE A 107 -0.06 16.75 7.91
N THR A 108 0.71 17.72 7.46
CA THR A 108 0.19 18.79 6.62
C THR A 108 0.45 18.44 5.17
N ILE A 109 -0.58 18.33 4.44
CA ILE A 109 -0.50 17.99 3.02
C ILE A 109 -0.63 19.27 2.21
#